data_96df7bfed80ab212b21b979890997cfb
#
_entry.id   96df7bfed80ab212b21b979890997cfb
#
_cell.length_a   1.000
_cell.length_b   1.000
_cell.length_c   1.000
_cell.angle_alpha   90.00
_cell.angle_beta   90.00
_cell.angle_gamma   90.00
#
_symmetry.space_group_name_H-M   'P 1'
#
loop_
_entity.id
_entity.type
_entity.pdbx_description
1 polymer ?
#
loop_
_entity_poly.entity_id
_entity_poly.type
_entity_poly.pdbx_seq_one_letter_code
_entity_poly.pdbx_strand_id
1 'polypeptide(L)'
;QAFFEDKDAFLSSISDEKVRHFAAINYGPWDRLNGDTPFLSGYEDKALGAEFYPHDMEKKEFATADFGDKQGLYSMVKRDEAGNLYSVPYSEAFKSELMKASDLLKKASELAEDESFKQYLQLRSEALLSNDYLASDMAWMDMKTNPIELVIGPIESYEDQLFGYRAAFEAYVLIKDLAWSEKLAKYAAFLPELQQGLPVAEAYKAEMPGSDADLNAYDVIYYAGHSNAGSKTIAINLPNDERVQLEKGTRRLQLKNAMRAKFDTILVPIADTLIVPEQREHITFDAFFANTMFHEVAHGLGIKNTLDGSGTVRGALKEHASALEEGKADILGLYMVQSLLEKGEITEGTLEDYYV
;
A
#
# COMPACT_ATOMS: atom_id res chain seq x y z
N GLN A 1 12.41 13.08 -15.33
CA GLN A 1 12.59 12.55 -16.70
C GLN A 1 14.02 12.05 -16.91
N ALA A 2 15.06 12.91 -16.69
CA ALA A 2 16.47 12.53 -16.90
C ALA A 2 16.88 11.27 -16.11
N PHE A 3 16.34 11.08 -14.89
CA PHE A 3 16.61 9.88 -14.09
C PHE A 3 16.10 8.59 -14.75
N PHE A 4 14.90 8.65 -15.36
CA PHE A 4 14.30 7.47 -15.99
C PHE A 4 14.80 7.23 -17.41
N GLU A 5 15.22 8.27 -18.12
CA GLU A 5 15.81 8.16 -19.45
C GLU A 5 17.23 7.57 -19.42
N ASP A 6 18.08 8.05 -18.52
CA ASP A 6 19.43 7.52 -18.29
C ASP A 6 19.85 7.73 -16.83
N LYS A 7 19.48 6.77 -15.98
CA LYS A 7 19.79 6.78 -14.56
C LYS A 7 21.28 6.92 -14.28
N ASP A 8 22.10 6.20 -15.04
CA ASP A 8 23.55 6.14 -14.80
C ASP A 8 24.21 7.45 -15.18
N ALA A 9 23.81 8.05 -16.31
CA ALA A 9 24.29 9.38 -16.71
C ALA A 9 23.84 10.45 -15.70
N PHE A 10 22.57 10.44 -15.28
CA PHE A 10 22.05 11.37 -14.28
C PHE A 10 22.85 11.28 -12.97
N LEU A 11 22.98 10.10 -12.40
CA LEU A 11 23.67 9.92 -11.12
C LEU A 11 25.17 10.23 -11.23
N SER A 12 25.81 9.91 -12.37
CA SER A 12 27.23 10.22 -12.61
C SER A 12 27.50 11.72 -12.73
N SER A 13 26.49 12.52 -13.07
CA SER A 13 26.61 13.98 -13.11
C SER A 13 26.73 14.62 -11.72
N ILE A 14 26.39 13.88 -10.65
CA ILE A 14 26.39 14.36 -9.26
C ILE A 14 27.73 13.96 -8.61
N SER A 15 28.58 14.94 -8.33
CA SER A 15 29.92 14.72 -7.79
C SER A 15 29.94 14.28 -6.33
N ASP A 16 29.04 14.84 -5.49
CA ASP A 16 28.94 14.48 -4.07
C ASP A 16 28.26 13.12 -3.91
N GLU A 17 28.92 12.17 -3.24
CA GLU A 17 28.45 10.81 -3.09
C GLU A 17 27.16 10.71 -2.25
N LYS A 18 27.03 11.54 -1.21
CA LYS A 18 25.81 11.54 -0.35
C LYS A 18 24.63 12.11 -1.11
N VAL A 19 24.84 13.20 -1.84
CA VAL A 19 23.81 13.82 -2.68
C VAL A 19 23.41 12.88 -3.81
N ARG A 20 24.37 12.19 -4.44
CA ARG A 20 24.10 11.17 -5.46
C ARG A 20 23.27 10.01 -4.91
N HIS A 21 23.60 9.53 -3.71
CA HIS A 21 22.83 8.49 -3.04
C HIS A 21 21.42 8.96 -2.72
N PHE A 22 21.26 10.19 -2.23
CA PHE A 22 19.96 10.77 -1.94
C PHE A 22 19.12 10.96 -3.22
N ALA A 23 19.75 11.37 -4.34
CA ALA A 23 19.08 11.42 -5.64
C ALA A 23 18.63 10.04 -6.16
N ALA A 24 19.43 9.00 -5.89
CA ALA A 24 19.06 7.63 -6.23
C ALA A 24 17.83 7.13 -5.43
N ILE A 25 17.76 7.46 -4.14
CA ILE A 25 16.63 7.12 -3.26
C ILE A 25 15.35 7.85 -3.70
N ASN A 26 15.46 9.12 -4.07
CA ASN A 26 14.32 9.95 -4.46
C ASN A 26 13.91 9.79 -5.95
N TYR A 27 14.64 9.02 -6.74
CA TYR A 27 14.45 8.86 -8.18
C TYR A 27 14.51 10.18 -8.95
N GLY A 28 15.38 11.09 -8.51
CA GLY A 28 15.53 12.39 -9.14
C GLY A 28 16.00 13.48 -8.18
N PRO A 29 15.88 14.75 -8.57
CA PRO A 29 16.41 15.89 -7.83
C PRO A 29 15.47 16.44 -6.74
N TRP A 30 14.33 15.81 -6.48
CA TRP A 30 13.30 16.30 -5.55
C TRP A 30 13.19 15.44 -4.29
N ASP A 31 13.11 16.09 -3.13
CA ASP A 31 12.95 15.42 -1.83
C ASP A 31 11.47 15.08 -1.57
N ARG A 32 11.11 13.81 -1.73
CA ARG A 32 9.74 13.31 -1.50
C ARG A 32 9.22 13.53 -0.08
N LEU A 33 10.11 13.56 0.91
CA LEU A 33 9.72 13.77 2.31
C LEU A 33 9.62 15.25 2.67
N ASN A 34 10.06 16.16 1.79
CA ASN A 34 10.01 17.60 1.97
C ASN A 34 9.22 18.29 0.86
N GLY A 35 8.03 17.77 0.55
CA GLY A 35 7.11 18.37 -0.42
C GLY A 35 7.66 18.45 -1.85
N ASP A 36 8.47 17.48 -2.26
CA ASP A 36 9.14 17.46 -3.56
C ASP A 36 10.02 18.71 -3.84
N THR A 37 10.58 19.32 -2.79
CA THR A 37 11.50 20.46 -2.92
C THR A 37 12.78 20.04 -3.64
N PRO A 38 13.25 20.77 -4.68
CA PRO A 38 14.48 20.45 -5.37
C PRO A 38 15.70 20.66 -4.46
N PHE A 39 16.58 19.65 -4.38
CA PHE A 39 17.85 19.71 -3.62
C PHE A 39 19.08 19.80 -4.50
N LEU A 40 18.91 19.65 -5.81
CA LEU A 40 19.97 19.88 -6.80
C LEU A 40 19.80 21.24 -7.48
N SER A 41 20.90 21.98 -7.61
CA SER A 41 20.90 23.26 -8.32
C SER A 41 20.56 23.09 -9.79
N GLY A 42 19.77 24.01 -10.34
CA GLY A 42 19.38 24.01 -11.76
C GLY A 42 18.08 23.24 -12.03
N TYR A 43 17.42 22.74 -11.01
CA TYR A 43 16.08 22.16 -11.11
C TYR A 43 15.05 23.09 -10.49
N GLU A 44 13.92 23.26 -11.18
CA GLU A 44 12.74 23.95 -10.70
C GLU A 44 11.87 23.00 -9.86
N ASP A 45 10.80 23.55 -9.28
CA ASP A 45 9.80 22.76 -8.57
C ASP A 45 9.27 21.64 -9.45
N LYS A 46 9.00 20.49 -8.85
CA LYS A 46 8.45 19.34 -9.57
C LYS A 46 7.10 19.70 -10.19
N ALA A 47 6.99 19.50 -11.49
CA ALA A 47 5.73 19.75 -12.19
C ALA A 47 4.60 18.89 -11.62
N LEU A 48 3.43 19.48 -11.43
CA LEU A 48 2.22 18.76 -11.05
C LEU A 48 1.88 17.73 -12.13
N GLY A 49 1.47 16.54 -11.70
CA GLY A 49 1.16 15.45 -12.63
C GLY A 49 2.35 14.53 -12.94
N ALA A 50 3.52 14.78 -12.35
CA ALA A 50 4.67 13.87 -12.28
C ALA A 50 4.93 13.07 -13.58
N GLU A 51 4.87 13.73 -14.74
CA GLU A 51 5.08 13.17 -16.09
C GLU A 51 3.98 12.26 -16.63
N PHE A 52 2.89 12.07 -15.89
CA PHE A 52 1.69 11.44 -16.42
C PHE A 52 0.93 12.34 -17.40
N TYR A 53 1.20 13.64 -17.37
CA TYR A 53 0.56 14.68 -18.16
C TYR A 53 1.62 15.57 -18.85
N PRO A 54 1.25 16.28 -19.94
CA PRO A 54 2.13 17.28 -20.53
C PRO A 54 2.50 18.38 -19.52
N HIS A 55 3.77 18.79 -19.49
CA HIS A 55 4.28 19.79 -18.53
C HIS A 55 3.59 21.16 -18.64
N ASP A 56 3.10 21.50 -19.85
CA ASP A 56 2.43 22.75 -20.16
C ASP A 56 0.90 22.68 -20.02
N MET A 57 0.37 21.53 -19.54
CA MET A 57 -1.07 21.32 -19.41
C MET A 57 -1.66 22.09 -18.24
N GLU A 58 -2.71 22.87 -18.49
CA GLU A 58 -3.49 23.50 -17.45
C GLU A 58 -4.67 22.64 -16.99
N LYS A 59 -5.03 22.71 -15.70
CA LYS A 59 -6.22 22.01 -15.15
C LYS A 59 -7.50 22.34 -15.90
N LYS A 60 -7.67 23.61 -16.33
CA LYS A 60 -8.84 24.07 -17.07
C LYS A 60 -8.89 23.45 -18.47
N GLU A 61 -7.75 23.36 -19.14
CA GLU A 61 -7.64 22.69 -20.44
C GLU A 61 -8.06 21.23 -20.32
N PHE A 62 -7.48 20.50 -19.36
CA PHE A 62 -7.85 19.12 -19.10
C PHE A 62 -9.35 18.99 -18.81
N ALA A 63 -9.93 19.87 -17.97
CA ALA A 63 -11.34 19.79 -17.61
C ALA A 63 -12.27 19.93 -18.84
N THR A 64 -11.91 20.76 -19.83
CA THR A 64 -12.72 21.06 -21.03
C THR A 64 -12.40 20.16 -22.23
N ALA A 65 -11.23 19.55 -22.27
CA ALA A 65 -10.83 18.66 -23.36
C ALA A 65 -11.73 17.41 -23.41
N ASP A 66 -12.07 16.97 -24.62
CA ASP A 66 -12.84 15.75 -24.88
C ASP A 66 -11.95 14.73 -25.59
N PHE A 67 -11.56 13.68 -24.88
CA PHE A 67 -10.78 12.57 -25.41
C PHE A 67 -11.04 11.29 -24.62
N GLY A 68 -10.88 10.14 -25.27
CA GLY A 68 -11.12 8.82 -24.67
C GLY A 68 -10.18 8.53 -23.50
N ASP A 69 -10.64 7.75 -22.54
CA ASP A 69 -9.88 7.31 -21.35
C ASP A 69 -9.30 8.47 -20.52
N LYS A 70 -10.00 9.61 -20.51
CA LYS A 70 -9.57 10.85 -19.85
C LYS A 70 -9.27 10.67 -18.36
N GLN A 71 -10.03 9.83 -17.68
CA GLN A 71 -9.89 9.53 -16.24
C GLN A 71 -9.37 8.10 -15.99
N GLY A 72 -8.83 7.45 -17.01
CA GLY A 72 -8.32 6.09 -16.90
C GLY A 72 -7.09 6.01 -16.02
N LEU A 73 -7.02 4.96 -15.18
CA LEU A 73 -5.91 4.72 -14.26
C LEU A 73 -4.62 4.32 -15.00
N TYR A 74 -4.74 3.68 -16.17
CA TYR A 74 -3.63 2.97 -16.82
C TYR A 74 -3.25 3.60 -18.16
N SER A 75 -3.25 4.92 -18.23
CA SER A 75 -2.85 5.67 -19.41
C SER A 75 -2.11 6.94 -19.07
N MET A 76 -1.25 7.38 -19.97
CA MET A 76 -0.64 8.71 -19.93
C MET A 76 -1.48 9.68 -20.77
N VAL A 77 -1.46 10.96 -20.43
CA VAL A 77 -1.98 12.03 -21.29
C VAL A 77 -0.81 12.64 -22.07
N LYS A 78 -0.96 12.73 -23.35
CA LYS A 78 0.02 13.36 -24.26
C LYS A 78 -0.64 14.41 -25.12
N ARG A 79 0.17 15.15 -25.86
CA ARG A 79 -0.26 16.19 -26.79
C ARG A 79 0.10 15.78 -28.22
N ASP A 80 -0.85 15.86 -29.15
CA ASP A 80 -0.59 15.63 -30.57
C ASP A 80 0.09 16.83 -31.22
N GLU A 81 0.44 16.71 -32.52
CA GLU A 81 1.09 17.78 -33.29
C GLU A 81 0.22 19.04 -33.44
N ALA A 82 -1.08 18.91 -33.29
CA ALA A 82 -2.04 20.04 -33.32
C ALA A 82 -2.25 20.67 -31.93
N GLY A 83 -1.64 20.10 -30.88
CA GLY A 83 -1.73 20.55 -29.51
C GLY A 83 -2.90 19.95 -28.72
N ASN A 84 -3.69 19.02 -29.30
CA ASN A 84 -4.81 18.41 -28.58
C ASN A 84 -4.32 17.34 -27.59
N LEU A 85 -5.03 17.23 -26.47
CA LEU A 85 -4.76 16.16 -25.50
C LEU A 85 -5.34 14.83 -25.97
N TYR A 86 -4.60 13.74 -25.73
CA TYR A 86 -5.06 12.38 -25.98
C TYR A 86 -4.44 11.41 -24.97
N SER A 87 -5.09 10.26 -24.74
CA SER A 87 -4.59 9.20 -23.87
C SER A 87 -3.77 8.17 -24.63
N VAL A 88 -2.70 7.70 -23.99
CA VAL A 88 -1.87 6.58 -24.47
C VAL A 88 -1.88 5.50 -23.39
N PRO A 89 -2.43 4.30 -23.67
CA PRO A 89 -2.39 3.19 -22.71
C PRO A 89 -0.97 2.87 -22.27
N TYR A 90 -0.77 2.47 -21.00
CA TYR A 90 0.55 2.10 -20.51
C TYR A 90 1.17 0.93 -21.28
N SER A 91 0.35 -0.01 -21.76
CA SER A 91 0.80 -1.10 -22.62
C SER A 91 1.44 -0.64 -23.94
N GLU A 92 1.11 0.57 -24.41
CA GLU A 92 1.74 1.20 -25.56
C GLU A 92 2.88 2.13 -25.15
N ALA A 93 2.65 2.97 -24.13
CA ALA A 93 3.63 3.96 -23.65
C ALA A 93 4.93 3.31 -23.15
N PHE A 94 4.83 2.14 -22.49
CA PHE A 94 5.95 1.39 -21.91
C PHE A 94 6.11 0.01 -22.56
N LYS A 95 5.75 -0.12 -23.83
CA LYS A 95 5.67 -1.42 -24.52
C LYS A 95 6.93 -2.26 -24.39
N SER A 96 8.11 -1.67 -24.57
CA SER A 96 9.38 -2.41 -24.58
C SER A 96 9.69 -3.00 -23.19
N GLU A 97 9.44 -2.24 -22.14
CA GLU A 97 9.67 -2.61 -20.74
C GLU A 97 8.66 -3.66 -20.30
N LEU A 98 7.38 -3.45 -20.63
CA LEU A 98 6.30 -4.36 -20.29
C LEU A 98 6.41 -5.70 -21.02
N MET A 99 6.90 -5.73 -22.26
CA MET A 99 7.21 -6.99 -22.97
C MET A 99 8.28 -7.78 -22.22
N LYS A 100 9.37 -7.14 -21.78
CA LYS A 100 10.42 -7.81 -20.98
C LYS A 100 9.88 -8.34 -19.66
N ALA A 101 9.08 -7.53 -18.95
CA ALA A 101 8.45 -7.93 -17.69
C ALA A 101 7.51 -9.12 -17.90
N SER A 102 6.66 -9.07 -18.93
CA SER A 102 5.75 -10.16 -19.31
C SER A 102 6.51 -11.46 -19.58
N ASP A 103 7.59 -11.41 -20.38
CA ASP A 103 8.39 -12.60 -20.69
C ASP A 103 9.07 -13.19 -19.43
N LEU A 104 9.49 -12.34 -18.49
CA LEU A 104 10.04 -12.80 -17.21
C LEU A 104 8.98 -13.41 -16.31
N LEU A 105 7.76 -12.86 -16.27
CA LEU A 105 6.64 -13.45 -15.53
C LEU A 105 6.22 -14.82 -16.09
N LYS A 106 6.22 -14.98 -17.41
CA LYS A 106 5.97 -16.29 -18.06
C LYS A 106 7.01 -17.33 -17.64
N LYS A 107 8.29 -16.97 -17.68
CA LYS A 107 9.37 -17.85 -17.21
C LYS A 107 9.23 -18.17 -15.71
N ALA A 108 8.88 -17.19 -14.89
CA ALA A 108 8.63 -17.41 -13.46
C ALA A 108 7.44 -18.35 -13.24
N SER A 109 6.38 -18.25 -14.04
CA SER A 109 5.22 -19.15 -13.96
C SER A 109 5.59 -20.60 -14.28
N GLU A 110 6.53 -20.83 -15.19
CA GLU A 110 7.03 -22.18 -15.52
C GLU A 110 7.79 -22.84 -14.36
N LEU A 111 8.39 -22.01 -13.47
CA LEU A 111 9.16 -22.45 -12.31
C LEU A 111 8.31 -22.52 -11.03
N ALA A 112 7.13 -21.90 -11.01
CA ALA A 112 6.27 -21.86 -9.84
C ALA A 112 5.67 -23.25 -9.55
N GLU A 113 5.84 -23.72 -8.30
CA GLU A 113 5.31 -25.00 -7.81
C GLU A 113 3.85 -24.86 -7.33
N ASP A 114 3.47 -23.70 -6.79
CA ASP A 114 2.10 -23.39 -6.38
C ASP A 114 1.25 -23.04 -7.61
N GLU A 115 0.23 -23.84 -7.90
CA GLU A 115 -0.59 -23.69 -9.12
C GLU A 115 -1.38 -22.38 -9.15
N SER A 116 -1.81 -21.86 -8.00
CA SER A 116 -2.50 -20.57 -7.94
C SER A 116 -1.55 -19.40 -8.22
N PHE A 117 -0.35 -19.45 -7.70
CA PHE A 117 0.70 -18.48 -8.01
C PHE A 117 1.12 -18.54 -9.47
N LYS A 118 1.28 -19.72 -10.03
CA LYS A 118 1.56 -19.94 -11.44
C LYS A 118 0.49 -19.32 -12.35
N GLN A 119 -0.79 -19.58 -12.05
CA GLN A 119 -1.90 -18.99 -12.77
C GLN A 119 -1.88 -17.46 -12.71
N TYR A 120 -1.68 -16.89 -11.52
CA TYR A 120 -1.55 -15.44 -11.36
C TYR A 120 -0.44 -14.88 -12.23
N LEU A 121 0.77 -15.46 -12.20
CA LEU A 121 1.92 -14.99 -12.98
C LEU A 121 1.63 -15.00 -14.50
N GLN A 122 0.94 -16.01 -15.01
CA GLN A 122 0.51 -16.09 -16.41
C GLN A 122 -0.46 -14.96 -16.74
N LEU A 123 -1.54 -14.81 -15.98
CA LEU A 123 -2.54 -13.78 -16.20
C LEU A 123 -1.95 -12.38 -16.05
N ARG A 124 -1.07 -12.17 -15.08
CA ARG A 124 -0.40 -10.87 -14.89
C ARG A 124 0.54 -10.54 -16.04
N SER A 125 1.21 -11.55 -16.62
CA SER A 125 2.03 -11.35 -17.82
C SER A 125 1.23 -10.86 -19.02
N GLU A 126 -0.01 -11.34 -19.18
CA GLU A 126 -0.94 -10.92 -20.23
C GLU A 126 -1.53 -9.54 -19.93
N ALA A 127 -1.88 -9.27 -18.66
CA ALA A 127 -2.42 -8.00 -18.21
C ALA A 127 -1.49 -6.81 -18.49
N LEU A 128 -0.18 -6.99 -18.29
CA LEU A 128 0.82 -5.97 -18.61
C LEU A 128 0.81 -5.55 -20.09
N LEU A 129 0.45 -6.47 -20.99
CA LEU A 129 0.42 -6.22 -22.44
C LEU A 129 -0.94 -5.76 -22.94
N SER A 130 -2.02 -6.17 -22.29
CA SER A 130 -3.40 -5.83 -22.67
C SER A 130 -3.93 -4.57 -22.00
N ASN A 131 -3.30 -4.11 -20.91
CA ASN A 131 -3.79 -3.03 -20.05
C ASN A 131 -5.09 -3.40 -19.29
N ASP A 132 -5.48 -4.67 -19.28
CA ASP A 132 -6.64 -5.20 -18.54
C ASP A 132 -6.14 -6.12 -17.38
N TYR A 133 -6.31 -5.65 -16.15
CA TYR A 133 -5.78 -6.31 -14.96
C TYR A 133 -6.83 -7.15 -14.21
N LEU A 134 -8.12 -7.09 -14.58
CA LEU A 134 -9.21 -7.71 -13.83
C LEU A 134 -8.97 -9.22 -13.58
N ALA A 135 -8.69 -9.99 -14.63
CA ALA A 135 -8.50 -11.43 -14.49
C ALA A 135 -7.31 -11.81 -13.59
N SER A 136 -6.21 -11.04 -13.69
CA SER A 136 -5.04 -11.25 -12.86
C SER A 136 -5.26 -10.81 -11.41
N ASP A 137 -6.03 -9.76 -11.14
CA ASP A 137 -6.38 -9.32 -9.80
C ASP A 137 -7.30 -10.34 -9.11
N MET A 138 -8.27 -10.90 -9.84
CA MET A 138 -9.12 -11.99 -9.35
C MET A 138 -8.30 -13.23 -8.98
N ALA A 139 -7.36 -13.64 -9.83
CA ALA A 139 -6.47 -14.75 -9.55
C ALA A 139 -5.53 -14.47 -8.36
N TRP A 140 -5.06 -13.24 -8.21
CA TRP A 140 -4.25 -12.82 -7.06
C TRP A 140 -5.02 -12.97 -5.74
N MET A 141 -6.29 -12.61 -5.72
CA MET A 141 -7.16 -12.80 -4.55
C MET A 141 -7.39 -14.26 -4.19
N ASP A 142 -7.30 -15.17 -5.15
CA ASP A 142 -7.46 -16.62 -4.93
C ASP A 142 -6.21 -17.31 -4.36
N MET A 143 -5.05 -16.67 -4.46
CA MET A 143 -3.81 -17.22 -3.89
C MET A 143 -3.85 -17.19 -2.36
N LYS A 144 -3.74 -18.38 -1.73
CA LYS A 144 -3.78 -18.50 -0.26
C LYS A 144 -2.57 -19.25 0.30
N THR A 145 -2.04 -20.19 -0.46
CA THR A 145 -1.00 -21.15 -0.02
C THR A 145 0.41 -20.79 -0.46
N ASN A 146 0.54 -19.83 -1.37
CA ASN A 146 1.83 -19.42 -1.93
C ASN A 146 2.77 -18.84 -0.85
N PRO A 147 3.99 -19.38 -0.70
CA PRO A 147 4.99 -18.84 0.21
C PRO A 147 5.69 -17.59 -0.34
N ILE A 148 5.73 -17.46 -1.67
CA ILE A 148 6.28 -16.31 -2.38
C ILE A 148 5.11 -15.48 -2.90
N GLU A 149 5.13 -14.18 -2.63
CA GLU A 149 4.15 -13.22 -3.14
C GLU A 149 4.83 -12.28 -4.13
N LEU A 150 4.15 -12.01 -5.23
CA LEU A 150 4.56 -10.99 -6.18
C LEU A 150 3.39 -10.02 -6.41
N VAL A 151 3.66 -8.75 -6.19
CA VAL A 151 2.77 -7.66 -6.62
C VAL A 151 3.51 -6.87 -7.70
N ILE A 152 2.93 -6.69 -8.88
CA ILE A 152 3.52 -5.92 -9.97
C ILE A 152 2.42 -5.33 -10.85
N GLY A 153 2.52 -4.04 -11.15
CA GLY A 153 1.61 -3.34 -12.04
C GLY A 153 1.46 -1.86 -11.71
N PRO A 154 0.54 -1.17 -12.38
CA PRO A 154 0.16 0.20 -12.07
C PRO A 154 -0.80 0.18 -10.86
N ILE A 155 -0.31 0.61 -9.69
CA ILE A 155 -0.97 0.39 -8.40
C ILE A 155 -1.29 1.70 -7.69
N GLU A 156 -0.29 2.57 -7.44
CA GLU A 156 -0.49 3.75 -6.61
C GLU A 156 -1.16 4.90 -7.36
N SER A 157 -2.46 5.09 -7.13
CA SER A 157 -3.28 6.07 -7.84
C SER A 157 -3.14 7.52 -7.35
N TYR A 158 -2.48 7.75 -6.21
CA TYR A 158 -2.25 9.10 -5.67
C TYR A 158 -0.93 9.75 -6.13
N GLU A 159 -0.08 9.03 -6.83
CA GLU A 159 1.25 9.49 -7.23
C GLU A 159 1.23 10.56 -8.32
N ASP A 160 0.14 10.71 -9.06
CA ASP A 160 0.03 11.78 -10.06
C ASP A 160 -0.09 13.17 -9.43
N GLN A 161 -0.47 13.26 -8.15
CA GLN A 161 -0.55 14.47 -7.31
C GLN A 161 -1.32 15.65 -7.96
N LEU A 162 -2.01 15.43 -9.08
CA LEU A 162 -2.75 16.43 -9.82
C LEU A 162 -4.25 16.20 -9.76
N PHE A 163 -4.72 15.00 -10.16
CA PHE A 163 -6.12 14.62 -10.18
C PHE A 163 -6.38 13.28 -9.46
N GLY A 164 -5.36 12.48 -9.22
CA GLY A 164 -5.50 11.11 -8.70
C GLY A 164 -6.07 10.13 -9.72
N TYR A 165 -5.91 10.39 -11.02
CA TYR A 165 -6.46 9.54 -12.09
C TYR A 165 -5.43 8.54 -12.65
N ARG A 166 -4.14 8.68 -12.34
CA ARG A 166 -3.08 7.88 -12.96
C ARG A 166 -2.37 7.03 -11.92
N ALA A 167 -2.31 5.75 -12.17
CA ALA A 167 -1.60 4.82 -11.31
C ALA A 167 -0.12 4.71 -11.70
N ALA A 168 0.76 4.79 -10.70
CA ALA A 168 2.19 4.56 -10.87
C ALA A 168 2.53 3.07 -10.80
N PHE A 169 3.54 2.65 -11.59
CA PHE A 169 4.04 1.28 -11.55
C PHE A 169 4.82 1.00 -10.27
N GLU A 170 4.55 -0.16 -9.70
CA GLU A 170 5.25 -0.70 -8.55
C GLU A 170 5.47 -2.21 -8.68
N ALA A 171 6.46 -2.70 -7.95
CA ALA A 171 6.65 -4.13 -7.79
C ALA A 171 7.21 -4.46 -6.41
N TYR A 172 6.73 -5.58 -5.87
CA TYR A 172 7.20 -6.17 -4.62
C TYR A 172 7.41 -7.68 -4.80
N VAL A 173 8.55 -8.17 -4.33
CA VAL A 173 8.76 -9.61 -4.13
C VAL A 173 8.82 -9.86 -2.63
N LEU A 174 7.92 -10.68 -2.13
CA LEU A 174 7.71 -10.88 -0.70
C LEU A 174 7.78 -12.38 -0.36
N ILE A 175 8.22 -12.67 0.86
CA ILE A 175 8.16 -14.01 1.46
C ILE A 175 7.17 -13.97 2.62
N LYS A 176 6.18 -14.86 2.61
CA LYS A 176 5.16 -14.93 3.65
C LYS A 176 5.75 -15.38 4.98
N ASP A 177 5.52 -14.62 6.05
CA ASP A 177 5.81 -15.05 7.41
C ASP A 177 4.67 -15.95 7.89
N LEU A 178 4.89 -17.26 7.76
CA LEU A 178 3.87 -18.26 8.09
C LEU A 178 3.51 -18.23 9.58
N ALA A 179 4.49 -18.01 10.47
CA ALA A 179 4.25 -17.98 11.91
C ALA A 179 3.34 -16.82 12.32
N TRP A 180 3.58 -15.63 11.79
CA TRP A 180 2.69 -14.48 12.00
C TRP A 180 1.34 -14.66 11.32
N SER A 181 1.32 -15.21 10.12
CA SER A 181 0.06 -15.44 9.40
C SER A 181 -0.84 -16.44 10.14
N GLU A 182 -0.28 -17.48 10.75
CA GLU A 182 -1.01 -18.42 11.60
C GLU A 182 -1.51 -17.76 12.90
N LYS A 183 -0.67 -16.93 13.56
CA LYS A 183 -1.09 -16.14 14.73
C LYS A 183 -2.30 -15.24 14.39
N LEU A 184 -2.26 -14.54 13.26
CA LEU A 184 -3.35 -13.66 12.82
C LEU A 184 -4.64 -14.43 12.52
N ALA A 185 -4.55 -15.56 11.82
CA ALA A 185 -5.70 -16.42 11.57
C ALA A 185 -6.33 -16.92 12.89
N LYS A 186 -5.50 -17.29 13.87
CA LYS A 186 -5.94 -17.66 15.22
C LYS A 186 -6.67 -16.49 15.90
N TYR A 187 -6.11 -15.29 15.88
CA TYR A 187 -6.72 -14.12 16.53
C TYR A 187 -8.00 -13.66 15.83
N ALA A 188 -8.08 -13.77 14.51
CA ALA A 188 -9.31 -13.47 13.77
C ALA A 188 -10.50 -14.36 14.19
N ALA A 189 -10.23 -15.58 14.63
CA ALA A 189 -11.29 -16.47 15.14
C ALA A 189 -12.00 -15.93 16.41
N PHE A 190 -11.35 -15.03 17.16
CA PHE A 190 -11.93 -14.39 18.34
C PHE A 190 -12.78 -13.14 18.01
N LEU A 191 -12.76 -12.64 16.78
CA LEU A 191 -13.48 -11.40 16.41
C LEU A 191 -14.97 -11.40 16.80
N PRO A 192 -15.75 -12.48 16.60
CA PRO A 192 -17.17 -12.50 17.03
C PRO A 192 -17.32 -12.32 18.53
N GLU A 193 -16.46 -12.96 19.33
CA GLU A 193 -16.48 -12.85 20.79
C GLU A 193 -16.05 -11.45 21.25
N LEU A 194 -14.98 -10.92 20.65
CA LEU A 194 -14.47 -9.57 20.92
C LEU A 194 -15.50 -8.50 20.56
N GLN A 195 -16.22 -8.66 19.44
CA GLN A 195 -17.34 -7.80 19.06
C GLN A 195 -18.42 -7.77 20.15
N GLN A 196 -18.83 -8.92 20.67
CA GLN A 196 -19.83 -9.02 21.72
C GLN A 196 -19.31 -8.45 23.05
N GLY A 197 -18.04 -8.55 23.32
CA GLY A 197 -17.37 -8.03 24.52
C GLY A 197 -17.12 -6.52 24.51
N LEU A 198 -17.38 -5.81 23.42
CA LEU A 198 -17.13 -4.36 23.35
C LEU A 198 -17.84 -3.61 24.48
N PRO A 199 -17.19 -2.65 25.16
CA PRO A 199 -17.78 -1.87 26.26
C PRO A 199 -18.74 -0.77 25.77
N VAL A 200 -19.66 -1.13 24.88
CA VAL A 200 -20.65 -0.23 24.25
C VAL A 200 -22.05 -0.83 24.34
N ALA A 201 -23.10 -0.03 24.06
CA ALA A 201 -24.48 -0.52 24.04
C ALA A 201 -24.69 -1.60 22.97
N GLU A 202 -25.61 -2.55 23.24
CA GLU A 202 -25.88 -3.73 22.40
C GLU A 202 -26.14 -3.38 20.91
N ALA A 203 -26.79 -2.25 20.65
CA ALA A 203 -27.07 -1.80 19.29
C ALA A 203 -25.78 -1.62 18.42
N TYR A 204 -24.65 -1.31 19.05
CA TYR A 204 -23.35 -1.16 18.36
C TYR A 204 -22.58 -2.47 18.21
N LYS A 205 -23.11 -3.58 18.66
CA LYS A 205 -22.52 -4.92 18.57
C LYS A 205 -23.32 -5.84 17.63
N ALA A 206 -24.41 -5.35 17.08
CA ALA A 206 -25.41 -6.17 16.37
C ALA A 206 -24.89 -6.72 15.02
N GLU A 207 -23.95 -6.05 14.39
CA GLU A 207 -23.38 -6.53 13.14
C GLU A 207 -22.26 -7.55 13.40
N MET A 208 -22.12 -8.50 12.48
CA MET A 208 -20.97 -9.40 12.51
C MET A 208 -19.71 -8.65 12.13
N PRO A 209 -18.57 -8.91 12.80
CA PRO A 209 -17.28 -8.35 12.38
C PRO A 209 -16.98 -8.72 10.94
N GLY A 210 -16.44 -7.76 10.20
CA GLY A 210 -15.93 -8.06 8.86
C GLY A 210 -14.76 -9.04 8.95
N SER A 211 -14.90 -10.21 8.31
CA SER A 211 -13.86 -11.23 8.20
C SER A 211 -13.05 -11.13 6.89
N ASP A 212 -13.38 -10.15 6.06
CA ASP A 212 -13.07 -10.15 4.64
C ASP A 212 -11.67 -9.62 4.28
N ALA A 213 -10.90 -9.16 5.27
CA ALA A 213 -9.52 -8.76 5.04
C ALA A 213 -8.58 -9.95 5.24
N ASP A 214 -8.01 -10.45 4.14
CA ASP A 214 -6.90 -11.40 4.17
C ASP A 214 -5.62 -10.65 4.60
N LEU A 215 -5.41 -10.58 5.92
CA LEU A 215 -4.27 -9.92 6.52
C LEU A 215 -3.14 -10.92 6.78
N ASN A 216 -1.98 -10.66 6.20
CA ASN A 216 -0.79 -11.49 6.38
C ASN A 216 0.46 -10.63 6.58
N ALA A 217 1.45 -11.21 7.24
CA ALA A 217 2.78 -10.63 7.41
C ALA A 217 3.76 -11.21 6.37
N TYR A 218 4.64 -10.36 5.87
CA TYR A 218 5.64 -10.71 4.88
C TYR A 218 6.99 -10.07 5.18
N ASP A 219 8.05 -10.71 4.72
CA ASP A 219 9.35 -10.09 4.55
C ASP A 219 9.53 -9.68 3.10
N VAL A 220 9.79 -8.39 2.86
CA VAL A 220 10.05 -7.88 1.52
C VAL A 220 11.51 -8.15 1.12
N ILE A 221 11.66 -8.78 -0.05
CA ILE A 221 12.99 -9.11 -0.62
C ILE A 221 13.40 -8.06 -1.66
N TYR A 222 12.42 -7.51 -2.38
CA TYR A 222 12.68 -6.55 -3.44
C TYR A 222 11.54 -5.53 -3.58
N TYR A 223 11.92 -4.28 -3.79
CA TYR A 223 11.05 -3.18 -4.18
C TYR A 223 11.45 -2.66 -5.55
N ALA A 224 10.48 -2.21 -6.34
CA ALA A 224 10.71 -1.42 -7.55
C ALA A 224 9.57 -0.43 -7.78
N GLY A 225 9.87 0.62 -8.53
CA GLY A 225 8.91 1.69 -8.81
C GLY A 225 8.69 2.62 -7.62
N HIS A 226 7.53 3.23 -7.55
CA HIS A 226 7.21 4.25 -6.55
C HIS A 226 7.29 3.75 -5.10
N SER A 227 6.97 2.50 -4.84
CA SER A 227 7.13 1.87 -3.52
C SER A 227 8.54 1.93 -2.93
N ASN A 228 9.55 2.07 -3.81
CA ASN A 228 10.97 2.15 -3.43
C ASN A 228 11.50 3.58 -3.36
N ALA A 229 10.75 4.57 -3.84
CA ALA A 229 11.20 5.96 -3.91
C ALA A 229 11.02 6.70 -2.57
N GLY A 230 12.05 7.39 -2.09
CA GLY A 230 12.00 8.16 -0.85
C GLY A 230 11.75 7.29 0.37
N SER A 231 10.56 7.38 0.96
CA SER A 231 10.12 6.53 2.06
C SER A 231 9.55 5.22 1.51
N LYS A 232 10.14 4.09 1.88
CA LYS A 232 9.66 2.77 1.46
C LYS A 232 8.31 2.44 2.08
N THR A 233 7.42 1.84 1.28
CA THR A 233 6.13 1.31 1.73
C THR A 233 6.31 0.24 2.81
N ILE A 234 5.46 0.25 3.82
CA ILE A 234 5.46 -0.73 4.94
C ILE A 234 4.22 -1.64 4.93
N ALA A 235 3.20 -1.28 4.18
CA ALA A 235 1.97 -2.04 4.06
C ALA A 235 1.34 -1.85 2.67
N ILE A 236 0.59 -2.85 2.24
CA ILE A 236 -0.09 -2.87 0.95
C ILE A 236 -1.53 -3.28 1.20
N ASN A 237 -2.50 -2.56 0.64
CA ASN A 237 -3.92 -2.92 0.66
C ASN A 237 -4.46 -2.90 -0.77
N LEU A 238 -4.73 -4.07 -1.33
CA LEU A 238 -5.09 -4.27 -2.73
C LEU A 238 -6.22 -5.31 -2.86
N PRO A 239 -6.87 -5.41 -4.02
CA PRO A 239 -6.71 -4.62 -5.24
C PRO A 239 -7.41 -3.26 -5.17
N ASN A 240 -7.12 -2.36 -6.13
CA ASN A 240 -7.81 -1.08 -6.26
C ASN A 240 -9.10 -1.18 -7.10
N ASP A 241 -9.29 -2.25 -7.86
CA ASP A 241 -10.48 -2.45 -8.69
C ASP A 241 -11.70 -2.78 -7.82
N GLU A 242 -12.69 -1.88 -7.82
CA GLU A 242 -13.92 -2.04 -7.03
C GLU A 242 -14.68 -3.32 -7.37
N ARG A 243 -14.61 -3.82 -8.60
CA ARG A 243 -15.27 -5.07 -9.03
C ARG A 243 -14.68 -6.26 -8.29
N VAL A 244 -13.36 -6.26 -8.12
CA VAL A 244 -12.66 -7.30 -7.36
C VAL A 244 -12.95 -7.17 -5.86
N GLN A 245 -12.92 -5.95 -5.32
CA GLN A 245 -13.24 -5.69 -3.92
C GLN A 245 -14.66 -6.16 -3.55
N LEU A 246 -15.64 -5.89 -4.40
CA LEU A 246 -17.05 -6.31 -4.19
C LEU A 246 -17.23 -7.82 -4.25
N GLU A 247 -16.45 -8.52 -5.09
CA GLU A 247 -16.59 -9.97 -5.27
C GLU A 247 -15.73 -10.77 -4.30
N LYS A 248 -14.50 -10.31 -4.01
CA LYS A 248 -13.48 -11.07 -3.27
C LYS A 248 -12.88 -10.35 -2.06
N GLY A 249 -13.32 -9.13 -1.78
CA GLY A 249 -12.75 -8.32 -0.69
C GLY A 249 -11.38 -7.73 -1.01
N THR A 250 -10.57 -7.54 0.02
CA THR A 250 -9.21 -6.97 -0.10
C THR A 250 -8.19 -7.86 0.61
N ARG A 251 -6.92 -7.74 0.20
CA ARG A 251 -5.78 -8.35 0.91
C ARG A 251 -4.89 -7.26 1.46
N ARG A 252 -4.48 -7.44 2.71
CA ARG A 252 -3.56 -6.55 3.43
C ARG A 252 -2.27 -7.29 3.70
N LEU A 253 -1.18 -6.73 3.20
CA LEU A 253 0.16 -7.30 3.34
C LEU A 253 0.99 -6.34 4.19
N GLN A 254 1.43 -6.79 5.37
CA GLN A 254 2.28 -6.02 6.26
C GLN A 254 3.73 -6.44 6.08
N LEU A 255 4.61 -5.48 5.80
CA LEU A 255 6.02 -5.73 5.45
C LEU A 255 6.88 -5.68 6.71
N LYS A 256 6.93 -6.79 7.45
CA LYS A 256 7.51 -6.88 8.80
C LYS A 256 8.96 -6.43 8.87
N ASN A 257 9.83 -6.88 7.97
CA ASN A 257 11.24 -6.49 7.98
C ASN A 257 11.46 -5.00 7.64
N ALA A 258 10.61 -4.40 6.79
CA ALA A 258 10.64 -2.96 6.53
C ALA A 258 10.18 -2.17 7.76
N MET A 259 9.14 -2.64 8.45
CA MET A 259 8.70 -2.07 9.72
C MET A 259 9.77 -2.20 10.80
N ARG A 260 10.46 -3.34 10.86
CA ARG A 260 11.58 -3.56 11.79
C ARG A 260 12.70 -2.55 11.54
N ALA A 261 13.09 -2.35 10.30
CA ALA A 261 14.11 -1.36 9.97
C ALA A 261 13.71 0.06 10.38
N LYS A 262 12.45 0.45 10.16
CA LYS A 262 11.94 1.77 10.61
C LYS A 262 11.84 1.86 12.14
N PHE A 263 11.42 0.80 12.80
CA PHE A 263 11.41 0.74 14.25
C PHE A 263 12.80 1.02 14.82
N ASP A 264 13.81 0.27 14.39
CA ASP A 264 15.18 0.37 14.92
C ASP A 264 15.83 1.73 14.59
N THR A 265 15.57 2.31 13.42
CA THR A 265 16.27 3.51 12.95
C THR A 265 15.52 4.81 13.17
N ILE A 266 14.22 4.78 13.41
CA ILE A 266 13.36 5.95 13.56
C ILE A 266 12.68 5.95 14.92
N LEU A 267 11.89 4.90 15.23
CA LEU A 267 11.07 4.89 16.43
C LEU A 267 11.92 4.84 17.70
N VAL A 268 12.90 3.94 17.79
CA VAL A 268 13.76 3.81 18.97
C VAL A 268 14.49 5.13 19.30
N PRO A 269 15.18 5.81 18.37
CA PRO A 269 15.77 7.12 18.64
C PRO A 269 14.77 8.21 19.08
N ILE A 270 13.53 8.18 18.54
CA ILE A 270 12.46 9.07 18.99
C ILE A 270 12.05 8.75 20.42
N ALA A 271 11.83 7.47 20.73
CA ALA A 271 11.47 7.01 22.06
C ALA A 271 12.56 7.36 23.10
N ASP A 272 13.84 7.23 22.75
CA ASP A 272 14.96 7.63 23.61
C ASP A 272 14.94 9.13 23.97
N THR A 273 14.29 9.93 23.16
CA THR A 273 14.17 11.39 23.40
C THR A 273 12.89 11.75 24.14
N LEU A 274 11.76 11.12 23.79
CA LEU A 274 10.43 11.52 24.24
C LEU A 274 9.89 10.71 25.41
N ILE A 275 10.29 9.43 25.52
CA ILE A 275 9.79 8.53 26.57
C ILE A 275 10.72 8.57 27.79
N VAL A 276 10.12 8.63 28.98
CA VAL A 276 10.87 8.60 30.24
C VAL A 276 11.68 7.31 30.38
N PRO A 277 12.89 7.37 30.99
CA PRO A 277 13.80 6.22 31.02
C PRO A 277 13.19 4.92 31.56
N GLU A 278 12.31 5.06 32.57
CA GLU A 278 11.66 3.93 33.25
C GLU A 278 10.66 3.17 32.39
N GLN A 279 10.18 3.78 31.29
CA GLN A 279 9.22 3.18 30.35
C GLN A 279 9.88 2.67 29.08
N ARG A 280 11.16 2.98 28.83
CA ARG A 280 11.84 2.61 27.57
C ARG A 280 12.03 1.12 27.39
N GLU A 281 12.07 0.36 28.47
CA GLU A 281 12.16 -1.12 28.42
C GLU A 281 10.92 -1.75 27.76
N HIS A 282 9.79 -1.04 27.74
CA HIS A 282 8.56 -1.44 27.10
C HIS A 282 8.53 -1.17 25.59
N ILE A 283 9.50 -0.42 25.05
CA ILE A 283 9.61 -0.14 23.60
C ILE A 283 10.17 -1.37 22.89
N THR A 284 9.30 -2.29 22.51
CA THR A 284 9.67 -3.55 21.86
C THR A 284 9.10 -3.62 20.45
N PHE A 285 9.83 -4.24 19.52
CA PHE A 285 9.35 -4.41 18.15
C PHE A 285 8.11 -5.32 18.08
N ASP A 286 8.06 -6.35 18.91
CA ASP A 286 6.95 -7.30 18.86
C ASP A 286 5.63 -6.65 19.28
N ALA A 287 5.65 -5.78 20.30
CA ALA A 287 4.47 -4.99 20.68
C ALA A 287 4.11 -3.96 19.59
N PHE A 288 5.09 -3.23 19.05
CA PHE A 288 4.87 -2.27 17.95
C PHE A 288 4.26 -2.94 16.73
N PHE A 289 4.81 -4.08 16.29
CA PHE A 289 4.28 -4.81 15.15
C PHE A 289 2.90 -5.39 15.42
N ALA A 290 2.70 -5.98 16.60
CA ALA A 290 1.40 -6.52 17.01
C ALA A 290 0.33 -5.43 17.08
N ASN A 291 0.63 -4.26 17.66
CA ASN A 291 -0.30 -3.12 17.69
C ASN A 291 -0.74 -2.72 16.28
N THR A 292 0.18 -2.64 15.33
CA THR A 292 -0.17 -2.37 13.93
C THR A 292 -1.09 -3.45 13.37
N MET A 293 -0.80 -4.73 13.61
CA MET A 293 -1.62 -5.83 13.13
C MET A 293 -3.01 -5.84 13.75
N PHE A 294 -3.12 -5.58 15.06
CA PHE A 294 -4.41 -5.49 15.76
C PHE A 294 -5.22 -4.26 15.35
N HIS A 295 -4.56 -3.13 15.06
CA HIS A 295 -5.21 -1.96 14.45
C HIS A 295 -5.91 -2.34 13.15
N GLU A 296 -5.21 -3.02 12.25
CA GLU A 296 -5.78 -3.47 10.97
C GLU A 296 -6.95 -4.45 11.14
N VAL A 297 -6.85 -5.36 12.09
CA VAL A 297 -7.95 -6.29 12.41
C VAL A 297 -9.13 -5.55 13.04
N ALA A 298 -8.87 -4.56 13.90
CA ALA A 298 -9.89 -3.78 14.62
C ALA A 298 -10.76 -2.92 13.69
N HIS A 299 -10.30 -2.60 12.47
CA HIS A 299 -11.18 -2.04 11.45
C HIS A 299 -12.40 -2.91 11.15
N GLY A 300 -12.30 -4.21 11.36
CA GLY A 300 -13.42 -5.15 11.25
C GLY A 300 -14.50 -5.01 12.33
N LEU A 301 -14.16 -4.47 13.50
CA LEU A 301 -15.06 -4.36 14.66
C LEU A 301 -16.01 -3.16 14.56
N GLY A 302 -17.12 -3.23 15.31
CA GLY A 302 -18.14 -2.21 15.35
C GLY A 302 -19.17 -2.34 14.22
N ILE A 303 -20.06 -1.34 14.11
CA ILE A 303 -21.11 -1.29 13.09
C ILE A 303 -20.60 -0.60 11.81
N LYS A 304 -21.10 -1.05 10.66
CA LYS A 304 -20.86 -0.44 9.34
C LYS A 304 -22.03 0.41 8.87
N ASN A 305 -23.23 0.10 9.36
CA ASN A 305 -24.47 0.79 9.02
C ASN A 305 -24.97 1.62 10.19
N THR A 306 -25.67 2.72 9.89
CA THR A 306 -26.30 3.56 10.92
C THR A 306 -27.41 2.80 11.64
N LEU A 307 -27.63 3.07 12.95
CA LEU A 307 -28.63 2.37 13.77
C LEU A 307 -30.04 2.54 13.25
N ASP A 308 -30.34 3.63 12.58
CA ASP A 308 -31.65 3.90 11.97
C ASP A 308 -31.83 3.31 10.56
N GLY A 309 -30.80 2.64 10.03
CA GLY A 309 -30.81 2.04 8.69
C GLY A 309 -30.78 3.04 7.53
N SER A 310 -30.46 4.32 7.78
CA SER A 310 -30.47 5.37 6.74
C SER A 310 -29.26 5.32 5.79
N GLY A 311 -28.24 4.51 6.10
CA GLY A 311 -27.06 4.38 5.28
C GLY A 311 -25.84 3.81 6.02
N THR A 312 -24.65 4.09 5.52
CA THR A 312 -23.42 3.66 6.17
C THR A 312 -22.94 4.66 7.21
N VAL A 313 -22.23 4.19 8.24
CA VAL A 313 -21.55 5.03 9.24
C VAL A 313 -20.61 6.02 8.55
N ARG A 314 -19.84 5.56 7.55
CA ARG A 314 -18.94 6.42 6.75
C ARG A 314 -19.71 7.56 6.07
N GLY A 315 -20.84 7.26 5.45
CA GLY A 315 -21.69 8.28 4.80
C GLY A 315 -22.28 9.29 5.78
N ALA A 316 -22.65 8.84 6.98
CA ALA A 316 -23.18 9.71 8.04
C ALA A 316 -22.11 10.64 8.64
N LEU A 317 -20.89 10.14 8.82
CA LEU A 317 -19.75 10.88 9.41
C LEU A 317 -19.05 11.81 8.41
N LYS A 318 -19.27 11.63 7.10
CA LYS A 318 -18.73 12.47 6.01
C LYS A 318 -17.20 12.64 6.12
N GLU A 319 -16.70 13.89 6.11
CA GLU A 319 -15.30 14.27 6.22
C GLU A 319 -14.61 13.83 7.51
N HIS A 320 -15.37 13.52 8.55
CA HIS A 320 -14.84 13.05 9.83
C HIS A 320 -14.65 11.51 9.88
N ALA A 321 -15.18 10.79 8.90
CA ALA A 321 -15.23 9.33 8.92
C ALA A 321 -13.85 8.69 9.04
N SER A 322 -12.87 9.16 8.25
CA SER A 322 -11.51 8.59 8.25
C SER A 322 -10.84 8.76 9.61
N ALA A 323 -10.79 9.97 10.15
CA ALA A 323 -10.11 10.23 11.42
C ALA A 323 -10.76 9.46 12.60
N LEU A 324 -12.08 9.32 12.60
CA LEU A 324 -12.79 8.56 13.64
C LEU A 324 -12.61 7.05 13.49
N GLU A 325 -12.52 6.54 12.26
CA GLU A 325 -12.25 5.13 11.99
C GLU A 325 -10.84 4.72 12.44
N GLU A 326 -9.81 5.55 12.15
CA GLU A 326 -8.45 5.31 12.60
C GLU A 326 -8.37 5.32 14.14
N GLY A 327 -8.93 6.33 14.79
CA GLY A 327 -8.98 6.38 16.25
C GLY A 327 -9.75 5.22 16.88
N LYS A 328 -10.84 4.75 16.24
CA LYS A 328 -11.54 3.53 16.64
C LYS A 328 -10.63 2.30 16.53
N ALA A 329 -9.92 2.16 15.42
CA ALA A 329 -9.04 1.02 15.18
C ALA A 329 -7.88 0.95 16.20
N ASP A 330 -7.28 2.08 16.54
CA ASP A 330 -6.25 2.17 17.58
C ASP A 330 -6.77 1.70 18.95
N ILE A 331 -7.90 2.27 19.38
CA ILE A 331 -8.48 1.94 20.69
C ILE A 331 -8.93 0.48 20.75
N LEU A 332 -9.60 -0.01 19.70
CA LEU A 332 -10.08 -1.40 19.66
C LEU A 332 -8.96 -2.40 19.44
N GLY A 333 -7.87 -2.02 18.79
CA GLY A 333 -6.64 -2.82 18.70
C GLY A 333 -6.06 -3.11 20.09
N LEU A 334 -5.93 -2.08 20.94
CA LEU A 334 -5.49 -2.23 22.33
C LEU A 334 -6.49 -3.04 23.18
N TYR A 335 -7.79 -2.84 22.98
CA TYR A 335 -8.81 -3.68 23.60
C TYR A 335 -8.66 -5.16 23.24
N MET A 336 -8.38 -5.46 21.98
CA MET A 336 -8.12 -6.83 21.51
C MET A 336 -6.89 -7.43 22.19
N VAL A 337 -5.78 -6.67 22.23
CA VAL A 337 -4.55 -7.10 22.92
C VAL A 337 -4.83 -7.46 24.37
N GLN A 338 -5.47 -6.55 25.12
CA GLN A 338 -5.80 -6.80 26.52
C GLN A 338 -6.67 -8.06 26.69
N SER A 339 -7.74 -8.17 25.89
CA SER A 339 -8.66 -9.32 25.98
C SER A 339 -7.97 -10.64 25.65
N LEU A 340 -7.06 -10.67 24.69
CA LEU A 340 -6.31 -11.86 24.29
C LEU A 340 -5.19 -12.22 25.29
N LEU A 341 -4.56 -11.24 25.93
CA LEU A 341 -3.63 -11.46 27.06
C LEU A 341 -4.35 -12.07 28.23
N GLU A 342 -5.51 -11.55 28.64
CA GLU A 342 -6.34 -12.08 29.74
C GLU A 342 -6.80 -13.52 29.49
N LYS A 343 -7.00 -13.88 28.21
CA LYS A 343 -7.32 -15.25 27.77
C LYS A 343 -6.12 -16.17 27.69
N GLY A 344 -4.90 -15.65 27.77
CA GLY A 344 -3.66 -16.40 27.55
C GLY A 344 -3.41 -16.79 26.10
N GLU A 345 -4.04 -16.13 25.16
CA GLU A 345 -3.86 -16.34 23.72
C GLU A 345 -2.64 -15.58 23.18
N ILE A 346 -2.35 -14.41 23.73
CA ILE A 346 -1.07 -13.72 23.60
C ILE A 346 -0.24 -14.10 24.84
N THR A 347 0.92 -14.67 24.60
CA THR A 347 1.83 -15.16 25.66
C THR A 347 3.16 -14.42 25.70
N GLU A 348 3.39 -13.50 24.78
CA GLU A 348 4.62 -12.73 24.63
C GLU A 348 4.38 -11.28 25.10
N GLY A 349 5.33 -10.73 25.86
CA GLY A 349 5.24 -9.37 26.36
C GLY A 349 4.29 -9.19 27.55
N THR A 350 4.17 -7.96 27.98
CA THR A 350 3.26 -7.49 29.03
C THR A 350 2.30 -6.46 28.48
N LEU A 351 1.22 -6.15 29.18
CA LEU A 351 0.26 -5.14 28.73
C LEU A 351 0.92 -3.76 28.57
N GLU A 352 1.89 -3.45 29.42
CA GLU A 352 2.68 -2.21 29.39
C GLU A 352 3.44 -2.06 28.07
N ASP A 353 3.96 -3.14 27.49
CA ASP A 353 4.69 -3.11 26.22
C ASP A 353 3.80 -2.66 25.05
N TYR A 354 2.49 -2.87 25.15
CA TYR A 354 1.52 -2.48 24.15
C TYR A 354 0.95 -1.06 24.37
N TYR A 355 1.06 -0.53 25.60
CA TYR A 355 0.54 0.81 25.93
C TYR A 355 1.58 1.92 25.76
N VAL A 356 2.86 1.62 25.89
CA VAL A 356 3.96 2.57 25.74
C VAL A 356 4.42 2.72 24.31
#